data_b70f0b6d593a730fdc59d49f3d58bd12
#
_entry.id   b70f0b6d593a730fdc59d49f3d58bd12
#
_cell.length_a   1.000
_cell.length_b   1.000
_cell.length_c   1.000
_cell.angle_alpha   90.00
_cell.angle_beta   90.00
_cell.angle_gamma   90.00
#
_symmetry.space_group_name_H-M   'P 1'
#
loop_
_entity.id
_entity.type
_entity.pdbx_description
1 polymer ?
#
loop_
_entity_poly.entity_id
_entity_poly.type
_entity_poly.pdbx_seq_one_letter_code
_entity_poly.pdbx_strand_id
1 'polypeptide(L)'
;MKNVRLLFGILALAGLAIALNVVVFKREPFSFAVLMPLCFGMLCALAWIGIGISNMVESFERGRTVNAVSAIVASLAFLGICVVLFAFVKHAGYSWDLTREGRKPLSEQTVQLLRGLDKEVAVFGIFKRVGDRDLQIRREKTRRFLDRCQMHTSNLRIEFFDPELDILKKESLQLSNLSPQGALVLKCGTRERVINFSDVNDRLEEGAFTQALIYVARDSQPKLYFLSGHDEPSLASMSELSARLKEESYVVEEFTLNVLDPQIPSDCSVLVINGPKGDLQLPEVKAIQDYLKRGGRMLVLLEPWRIVSRGVEHFLPMLRQDYGIDIGTDIILSRAKTTQEMVLSVFTPDFGLIGISAPDIPRRGSYNESHLITRGFDQNMMFSLSRSVNLLPELPKGVAGETLLYTLPGTWAETNLDLLFEQKRANPDDQDLKGPFGAAAAVTAATDVQMADTERTLDTRIVAVGDQDFVSNDGIRVVGHWNFLLNSLAWLTENEDLVGVRPARQEDPPLQLTVNEERAIAWITILGAFQTIIIIAIATFALRRKYQ
;
A
#
# COMPACT_ATOMS: atom_id res chain seq x y z
N MET A 1 -24.95 32.98 56.41
CA MET A 1 -24.67 32.12 55.28
C MET A 1 -24.58 32.85 53.92
N LYS A 2 -25.40 33.85 53.59
CA LYS A 2 -25.32 34.59 52.29
C LYS A 2 -23.95 35.22 52.04
N ASN A 3 -23.31 35.84 53.03
CA ASN A 3 -22.00 36.48 52.82
C ASN A 3 -20.85 35.48 52.65
N VAL A 4 -20.93 34.28 53.26
CA VAL A 4 -19.95 33.21 53.08
C VAL A 4 -20.05 32.63 51.69
N ARG A 5 -21.24 32.43 51.15
CA ARG A 5 -21.45 31.97 49.78
C ARG A 5 -20.91 32.96 48.75
N LEU A 6 -21.17 34.26 48.92
CA LEU A 6 -20.64 35.31 48.04
C LEU A 6 -19.12 35.31 48.04
N LEU A 7 -18.48 35.12 49.19
CA LEU A 7 -17.04 35.06 49.37
C LEU A 7 -16.45 33.90 48.55
N PHE A 8 -17.01 32.70 48.67
CA PHE A 8 -16.53 31.52 47.88
C PHE A 8 -16.73 31.72 46.39
N GLY A 9 -17.79 32.37 45.93
CA GLY A 9 -17.98 32.69 44.52
C GLY A 9 -16.93 33.66 43.97
N ILE A 10 -16.59 34.69 44.74
CA ILE A 10 -15.53 35.66 44.37
C ILE A 10 -14.16 34.98 44.36
N LEU A 11 -13.84 34.14 45.32
CA LEU A 11 -12.58 33.40 45.40
C LEU A 11 -12.45 32.39 44.24
N ALA A 12 -13.54 31.75 43.83
CA ALA A 12 -13.56 30.85 42.69
C ALA A 12 -13.25 31.61 41.41
N LEU A 13 -13.89 32.76 41.17
CA LEU A 13 -13.63 33.59 39.98
C LEU A 13 -12.20 34.16 39.99
N ALA A 14 -11.69 34.57 41.14
CA ALA A 14 -10.34 35.08 41.29
C ALA A 14 -9.30 33.99 40.99
N GLY A 15 -9.48 32.78 41.50
CA GLY A 15 -8.60 31.64 41.23
C GLY A 15 -8.57 31.26 39.73
N LEU A 16 -9.72 31.21 39.06
CA LEU A 16 -9.84 30.98 37.62
C LEU A 16 -9.18 32.10 36.80
N ALA A 17 -9.40 33.36 37.17
CA ALA A 17 -8.80 34.50 36.46
C ALA A 17 -7.27 34.52 36.60
N ILE A 18 -6.72 34.20 37.77
CA ILE A 18 -5.28 34.10 38.00
C ILE A 18 -4.70 32.96 37.18
N ALA A 19 -5.32 31.78 37.19
CA ALA A 19 -4.87 30.64 36.38
C ALA A 19 -4.86 30.99 34.89
N LEU A 20 -5.91 31.62 34.37
CA LEU A 20 -6.01 32.05 32.99
C LEU A 20 -4.92 33.06 32.61
N ASN A 21 -4.67 34.04 33.45
CA ASN A 21 -3.60 35.03 33.26
C ASN A 21 -2.23 34.35 33.18
N VAL A 22 -1.92 33.45 34.11
CA VAL A 22 -0.63 32.73 34.10
C VAL A 22 -0.47 31.88 32.83
N VAL A 23 -1.52 31.22 32.36
CA VAL A 23 -1.49 30.46 31.07
C VAL A 23 -1.21 31.37 29.87
N VAL A 24 -1.86 32.53 29.82
CA VAL A 24 -1.71 33.49 28.71
C VAL A 24 -0.30 34.11 28.70
N PHE A 25 0.23 34.50 29.85
CA PHE A 25 1.51 35.21 29.95
C PHE A 25 2.72 34.27 29.94
N LYS A 26 2.68 33.09 30.57
CA LYS A 26 3.83 32.17 30.64
C LYS A 26 3.88 31.10 29.58
N ARG A 27 2.78 30.89 28.83
CA ARG A 27 2.63 29.80 27.85
C ARG A 27 3.00 28.40 28.38
N GLU A 28 3.07 28.22 29.69
CA GLU A 28 3.35 26.96 30.37
C GLU A 28 2.11 26.52 31.16
N PRO A 29 1.15 25.83 30.56
CA PRO A 29 -0.15 25.52 31.16
C PRO A 29 -0.10 24.52 32.33
N PHE A 30 1.01 23.84 32.57
CA PHE A 30 1.20 22.86 33.65
C PHE A 30 2.22 23.30 34.72
N SER A 31 2.60 24.57 34.74
CA SER A 31 3.42 25.06 35.84
C SER A 31 2.62 25.02 37.14
N PHE A 32 3.31 24.75 38.25
CA PHE A 32 2.72 24.82 39.61
C PHE A 32 1.99 26.14 39.85
N ALA A 33 2.43 27.22 39.22
CA ALA A 33 1.83 28.54 39.24
C ALA A 33 0.43 28.61 38.59
N VAL A 34 0.08 27.68 37.67
CA VAL A 34 -1.26 27.56 37.08
C VAL A 34 -2.12 26.57 37.86
N LEU A 35 -1.56 25.42 38.21
CA LEU A 35 -2.29 24.36 38.90
C LEU A 35 -2.82 24.78 40.27
N MET A 36 -2.02 25.50 41.04
CA MET A 36 -2.42 25.95 42.38
C MET A 36 -3.67 26.86 42.40
N PRO A 37 -3.68 28.00 41.67
CA PRO A 37 -4.87 28.85 41.65
C PRO A 37 -6.07 28.18 40.98
N LEU A 38 -5.84 27.27 40.00
CA LEU A 38 -6.89 26.50 39.36
C LEU A 38 -7.57 25.53 40.34
N CYS A 39 -6.81 24.72 41.06
CA CYS A 39 -7.33 23.78 42.07
C CYS A 39 -8.03 24.53 43.20
N PHE A 40 -7.46 25.64 43.65
CA PHE A 40 -8.07 26.48 44.67
C PHE A 40 -9.40 27.08 44.19
N GLY A 41 -9.44 27.62 42.98
CA GLY A 41 -10.65 28.14 42.35
C GLY A 41 -11.74 27.08 42.18
N MET A 42 -11.38 25.86 41.79
CA MET A 42 -12.30 24.72 41.70
C MET A 42 -12.87 24.30 43.07
N LEU A 43 -12.03 24.21 44.10
CA LEU A 43 -12.47 23.91 45.46
C LEU A 43 -13.45 24.95 45.98
N CYS A 44 -13.15 26.23 45.76
CA CYS A 44 -14.05 27.33 46.12
C CYS A 44 -15.38 27.28 45.34
N ALA A 45 -15.35 26.91 44.05
CA ALA A 45 -16.55 26.72 43.23
C ALA A 45 -17.42 25.56 43.73
N LEU A 46 -16.81 24.43 44.10
CA LEU A 46 -17.51 23.29 44.69
C LEU A 46 -18.15 23.65 46.02
N ALA A 47 -17.43 24.38 46.89
CA ALA A 47 -17.97 24.88 48.16
C ALA A 47 -19.14 25.86 47.94
N TRP A 48 -19.03 26.77 46.96
CA TRP A 48 -20.10 27.70 46.59
C TRP A 48 -21.36 26.97 46.08
N ILE A 49 -21.20 25.92 45.25
CA ILE A 49 -22.28 25.05 44.76
C ILE A 49 -22.91 24.28 45.94
N GLY A 50 -22.10 23.67 46.82
CA GLY A 50 -22.56 22.89 47.97
C GLY A 50 -23.39 23.74 48.93
N ILE A 51 -22.93 24.97 49.30
CA ILE A 51 -23.68 25.93 50.11
C ILE A 51 -24.94 26.41 49.37
N GLY A 52 -24.90 26.48 48.05
CA GLY A 52 -26.04 26.82 47.20
C GLY A 52 -27.13 25.76 47.25
N ILE A 53 -26.77 24.50 47.19
CA ILE A 53 -27.68 23.36 47.24
C ILE A 53 -28.34 23.28 48.64
N SER A 54 -27.59 23.44 49.74
CA SER A 54 -28.13 23.41 51.10
C SER A 54 -29.13 24.54 51.35
N ASN A 55 -28.86 25.74 50.83
CA ASN A 55 -29.78 26.86 50.91
C ASN A 55 -31.00 26.76 49.97
N MET A 56 -30.92 26.02 48.90
CA MET A 56 -32.08 25.72 48.01
C MET A 56 -33.10 24.82 48.70
N VAL A 57 -32.66 23.90 49.55
CA VAL A 57 -33.55 23.03 50.32
C VAL A 57 -34.34 23.83 51.37
N GLU A 58 -33.75 24.87 51.93
CA GLU A 58 -34.43 25.75 52.96
C GLU A 58 -35.23 26.90 52.33
N SER A 59 -35.00 27.28 51.05
CA SER A 59 -35.56 28.53 50.49
C SER A 59 -36.62 28.30 49.40
N PHE A 60 -37.33 27.18 49.43
CA PHE A 60 -38.39 26.90 48.44
C PHE A 60 -39.57 27.89 48.47
N GLU A 61 -39.59 28.85 49.38
CA GLU A 61 -40.75 29.77 49.61
C GLU A 61 -40.59 31.23 49.17
N ARG A 62 -39.40 31.72 48.73
CA ARG A 62 -39.27 33.17 48.37
C ARG A 62 -38.25 33.45 47.27
N GLY A 63 -38.74 33.77 46.08
CA GLY A 63 -38.07 34.71 45.18
C GLY A 63 -37.57 34.15 43.83
N ARG A 64 -38.37 34.29 42.76
CA ARG A 64 -38.06 33.95 41.35
C ARG A 64 -36.76 34.57 40.83
N THR A 65 -36.33 35.72 41.30
CA THR A 65 -35.14 36.44 40.80
C THR A 65 -33.82 35.84 41.29
N VAL A 66 -33.75 35.32 42.53
CA VAL A 66 -32.53 34.72 43.11
C VAL A 66 -32.20 33.39 42.40
N ASN A 67 -33.23 32.65 41.98
CA ASN A 67 -33.06 31.39 41.33
C ASN A 67 -32.52 31.55 39.88
N ALA A 68 -32.94 32.60 39.17
CA ALA A 68 -32.43 32.89 37.84
C ALA A 68 -30.93 33.27 37.84
N VAL A 69 -30.53 34.14 38.76
CA VAL A 69 -29.10 34.53 38.92
C VAL A 69 -28.25 33.34 39.35
N SER A 70 -28.73 32.47 40.24
CA SER A 70 -28.02 31.25 40.65
C SER A 70 -27.86 30.26 39.49
N ALA A 71 -28.86 30.12 38.61
CA ALA A 71 -28.80 29.26 37.44
C ALA A 71 -27.77 29.77 36.39
N ILE A 72 -27.74 31.09 36.16
CA ILE A 72 -26.77 31.69 35.23
C ILE A 72 -25.34 31.49 35.73
N VAL A 73 -25.08 31.74 37.02
CA VAL A 73 -23.74 31.58 37.60
C VAL A 73 -23.32 30.10 37.63
N ALA A 74 -24.24 29.17 37.90
CA ALA A 74 -23.95 27.73 37.81
C ALA A 74 -23.66 27.28 36.37
N SER A 75 -24.37 27.82 35.40
CA SER A 75 -24.12 27.54 33.97
C SER A 75 -22.77 28.08 33.51
N LEU A 76 -22.39 29.28 33.94
CA LEU A 76 -21.07 29.86 33.63
C LEU A 76 -19.94 29.09 34.31
N ALA A 77 -20.12 28.64 35.57
CA ALA A 77 -19.15 27.80 36.26
C ALA A 77 -18.99 26.43 35.57
N PHE A 78 -20.10 25.83 35.13
CA PHE A 78 -20.07 24.56 34.36
C PHE A 78 -19.36 24.74 33.03
N LEU A 79 -19.64 25.82 32.29
CA LEU A 79 -18.95 26.14 31.06
C LEU A 79 -17.43 26.29 31.27
N GLY A 80 -17.05 27.00 32.36
CA GLY A 80 -15.64 27.14 32.77
C GLY A 80 -14.98 25.79 33.06
N ILE A 81 -15.66 24.87 33.75
CA ILE A 81 -15.17 23.50 33.99
C ILE A 81 -15.01 22.73 32.67
N CYS A 82 -15.97 22.82 31.76
CA CYS A 82 -15.88 22.17 30.45
C CYS A 82 -14.70 22.70 29.63
N VAL A 83 -14.45 24.01 29.64
CA VAL A 83 -13.30 24.61 28.94
C VAL A 83 -11.98 24.13 29.55
N VAL A 84 -11.89 24.05 30.86
CA VAL A 84 -10.70 23.58 31.58
C VAL A 84 -10.47 22.09 31.32
N LEU A 85 -11.51 21.26 31.35
CA LEU A 85 -11.44 19.84 31.01
C LEU A 85 -11.01 19.65 29.56
N PHE A 86 -11.58 20.42 28.65
CA PHE A 86 -11.18 20.37 27.22
C PHE A 86 -9.70 20.76 27.03
N ALA A 87 -9.26 21.85 27.69
CA ALA A 87 -7.86 22.25 27.65
C ALA A 87 -6.94 21.22 28.29
N PHE A 88 -7.36 20.57 29.37
CA PHE A 88 -6.62 19.49 30.03
C PHE A 88 -6.51 18.25 29.12
N VAL A 89 -7.61 17.76 28.53
CA VAL A 89 -7.63 16.62 27.64
C VAL A 89 -6.80 16.91 26.39
N LYS A 90 -6.92 18.11 25.81
CA LYS A 90 -6.13 18.53 24.67
C LYS A 90 -4.62 18.57 24.96
N HIS A 91 -4.25 18.92 26.19
CA HIS A 91 -2.84 19.09 26.58
C HIS A 91 -2.22 17.81 27.17
N ALA A 92 -3.03 16.95 27.77
CA ALA A 92 -2.60 15.66 28.32
C ALA A 92 -2.17 14.66 27.22
N GLY A 93 -2.32 15.05 25.94
CA GLY A 93 -1.84 14.22 24.83
C GLY A 93 -2.61 12.91 24.64
N TYR A 94 -3.71 12.72 25.36
CA TYR A 94 -4.64 11.61 25.10
C TYR A 94 -5.34 11.86 23.77
N SER A 95 -4.69 11.50 22.67
CA SER A 95 -5.33 11.35 21.39
C SER A 95 -5.85 9.92 21.32
N TRP A 96 -7.13 9.74 21.45
CA TRP A 96 -7.75 8.50 21.02
C TRP A 96 -7.76 8.53 19.50
N ASP A 97 -6.92 7.71 18.92
CA ASP A 97 -6.91 7.51 17.48
C ASP A 97 -8.16 6.72 17.11
N LEU A 98 -9.23 7.46 16.80
CA LEU A 98 -10.49 6.91 16.31
C LEU A 98 -10.43 6.66 14.79
N THR A 99 -9.28 6.89 14.16
CA THR A 99 -9.11 6.63 12.75
C THR A 99 -9.16 5.11 12.48
N ARG A 100 -9.73 4.79 11.35
CA ARG A 100 -9.83 3.40 10.86
C ARG A 100 -8.47 2.70 10.79
N GLU A 101 -7.39 3.47 10.67
CA GLU A 101 -5.99 3.00 10.54
C GLU A 101 -5.41 2.43 11.84
N GLY A 102 -5.73 2.99 13.00
CA GLY A 102 -5.26 2.49 14.31
C GLY A 102 -5.81 1.10 14.66
N ARG A 103 -6.83 0.63 13.92
CA ARG A 103 -7.47 -0.69 14.10
C ARG A 103 -7.28 -1.64 12.93
N LYS A 104 -6.61 -1.23 11.84
CA LYS A 104 -6.35 -2.15 10.72
C LYS A 104 -5.38 -3.24 11.19
N PRO A 105 -5.73 -4.52 11.08
CA PRO A 105 -4.77 -5.59 11.26
C PRO A 105 -3.67 -5.48 10.21
N LEU A 106 -2.51 -6.05 10.50
CA LEU A 106 -1.46 -6.21 9.49
C LEU A 106 -2.02 -7.00 8.30
N SER A 107 -1.52 -6.73 7.11
CA SER A 107 -1.88 -7.50 5.93
C SER A 107 -1.50 -8.97 6.12
N GLU A 108 -2.26 -9.85 5.52
CA GLU A 108 -2.00 -11.29 5.62
C GLU A 108 -0.60 -11.64 5.12
N GLN A 109 -0.13 -10.95 4.09
CA GLN A 109 1.23 -11.06 3.56
C GLN A 109 2.29 -10.72 4.61
N THR A 110 2.16 -9.60 5.31
CA THR A 110 3.10 -9.20 6.37
C THR A 110 3.10 -10.22 7.52
N VAL A 111 1.93 -10.72 7.89
CA VAL A 111 1.79 -11.73 8.96
C VAL A 111 2.43 -13.06 8.56
N GLN A 112 2.23 -13.53 7.33
CA GLN A 112 2.84 -14.77 6.83
C GLN A 112 4.37 -14.65 6.80
N LEU A 113 4.88 -13.53 6.27
CA LEU A 113 6.31 -13.26 6.24
C LEU A 113 6.93 -13.24 7.64
N LEU A 114 6.29 -12.56 8.60
CA LEU A 114 6.78 -12.50 9.98
C LEU A 114 6.78 -13.89 10.65
N ARG A 115 5.78 -14.73 10.38
CA ARG A 115 5.71 -16.11 10.89
C ARG A 115 6.76 -17.03 10.27
N GLY A 116 7.08 -16.81 8.99
CA GLY A 116 8.11 -17.57 8.25
C GLY A 116 9.53 -17.04 8.45
N LEU A 117 9.74 -16.05 9.33
CA LEU A 117 11.05 -15.45 9.53
C LEU A 117 11.96 -16.37 10.35
N ASP A 118 12.92 -17.04 9.70
CA ASP A 118 13.85 -17.99 10.33
C ASP A 118 15.08 -17.31 10.96
N LYS A 119 15.38 -16.06 10.54
CA LYS A 119 16.57 -15.31 10.96
C LYS A 119 16.21 -14.15 11.86
N GLU A 120 17.10 -13.86 12.83
CA GLU A 120 16.96 -12.66 13.65
C GLU A 120 17.22 -11.40 12.80
N VAL A 121 16.23 -10.53 12.71
CA VAL A 121 16.30 -9.22 12.05
C VAL A 121 16.31 -8.14 13.12
N ALA A 122 17.36 -7.32 13.13
CA ALA A 122 17.44 -6.15 13.98
C ALA A 122 16.80 -4.94 13.28
N VAL A 123 15.89 -4.28 13.97
CA VAL A 123 15.18 -3.09 13.48
C VAL A 123 15.51 -1.90 14.37
N PHE A 124 16.16 -0.89 13.80
CA PHE A 124 16.56 0.31 14.50
C PHE A 124 15.67 1.49 14.11
N GLY A 125 14.89 1.98 15.06
CA GLY A 125 14.12 3.22 14.91
C GLY A 125 14.97 4.43 15.32
N ILE A 126 15.35 5.25 14.37
CA ILE A 126 16.28 6.37 14.55
C ILE A 126 15.49 7.67 14.53
N PHE A 127 15.27 8.25 15.71
CA PHE A 127 14.49 9.47 15.89
C PHE A 127 15.12 10.34 16.98
N LYS A 128 15.16 11.65 16.77
CA LYS A 128 15.57 12.60 17.81
C LYS A 128 14.61 12.57 19.00
N ARG A 129 15.14 12.57 20.22
CA ARG A 129 14.33 12.63 21.46
C ARG A 129 13.77 14.02 21.72
N VAL A 130 14.56 15.04 21.41
CA VAL A 130 14.17 16.43 21.57
C VAL A 130 13.87 16.97 20.18
N GLY A 131 12.64 17.37 19.91
CA GLY A 131 12.25 17.83 18.60
C GLY A 131 10.78 18.21 18.54
N ASP A 132 10.35 18.49 17.35
CA ASP A 132 8.98 18.83 17.02
C ASP A 132 8.00 17.73 17.48
N ARG A 133 6.81 18.16 17.88
CA ARG A 133 5.71 17.27 18.32
C ARG A 133 5.41 16.19 17.28
N ASP A 134 5.51 16.53 16.01
CA ASP A 134 5.22 15.61 14.90
C ASP A 134 6.24 14.46 14.81
N LEU A 135 7.52 14.72 15.11
CA LEU A 135 8.54 13.67 15.21
C LEU A 135 8.25 12.68 16.36
N GLN A 136 7.76 13.18 17.50
CA GLN A 136 7.40 12.30 18.63
C GLN A 136 6.17 11.45 18.30
N ILE A 137 5.17 12.01 17.63
CA ILE A 137 3.98 11.29 17.17
C ILE A 137 4.39 10.18 16.17
N ARG A 138 5.29 10.49 15.22
CA ARG A 138 5.79 9.52 14.24
C ARG A 138 6.55 8.39 14.92
N ARG A 139 7.48 8.71 15.81
CA ARG A 139 8.21 7.72 16.60
C ARG A 139 7.26 6.76 17.31
N GLU A 140 6.24 7.29 17.97
CA GLU A 140 5.25 6.49 18.69
C GLU A 140 4.39 5.64 17.74
N LYS A 141 3.96 6.17 16.59
CA LYS A 141 3.24 5.39 15.57
C LYS A 141 4.09 4.26 14.99
N THR A 142 5.35 4.56 14.66
CA THR A 142 6.30 3.55 14.19
C THR A 142 6.53 2.47 15.24
N ARG A 143 6.66 2.84 16.50
CA ARG A 143 6.81 1.89 17.61
C ARG A 143 5.60 0.96 17.71
N ARG A 144 4.39 1.50 17.73
CA ARG A 144 3.16 0.69 17.77
C ARG A 144 3.00 -0.25 16.58
N PHE A 145 3.44 0.19 15.40
CA PHE A 145 3.46 -0.67 14.22
C PHE A 145 4.43 -1.84 14.41
N LEU A 146 5.66 -1.57 14.84
CA LEU A 146 6.67 -2.61 15.09
C LEU A 146 6.29 -3.55 16.24
N ASP A 147 5.67 -3.03 17.31
CA ASP A 147 5.16 -3.86 18.42
C ASP A 147 4.10 -4.86 17.92
N ARG A 148 3.25 -4.45 16.97
CA ARG A 148 2.30 -5.38 16.30
C ARG A 148 3.01 -6.43 15.46
N CYS A 149 4.07 -6.07 14.73
CA CYS A 149 4.87 -7.02 13.98
C CYS A 149 5.52 -8.06 14.91
N GLN A 150 6.03 -7.62 16.06
CA GLN A 150 6.68 -8.48 17.05
C GLN A 150 5.73 -9.50 17.70
N MET A 151 4.41 -9.24 17.70
CA MET A 151 3.42 -10.23 18.15
C MET A 151 3.34 -11.48 17.24
N HIS A 152 3.84 -11.40 16.01
CA HIS A 152 3.77 -12.49 15.03
C HIS A 152 5.10 -13.26 14.88
N THR A 153 6.21 -12.75 15.43
CA THR A 153 7.53 -13.39 15.36
C THR A 153 8.40 -13.04 16.56
N SER A 154 9.19 -14.00 17.03
CA SER A 154 10.24 -13.77 18.04
C SER A 154 11.56 -13.31 17.42
N ASN A 155 11.70 -13.41 16.10
CA ASN A 155 12.94 -13.15 15.38
C ASN A 155 13.10 -11.68 14.94
N LEU A 156 12.29 -10.77 15.51
CA LEU A 156 12.36 -9.34 15.26
C LEU A 156 12.86 -8.62 16.53
N ARG A 157 14.08 -8.09 16.48
CA ARG A 157 14.67 -7.31 17.58
C ARG A 157 14.55 -5.83 17.29
N ILE A 158 13.76 -5.13 18.10
CA ILE A 158 13.43 -3.70 17.89
C ILE A 158 14.19 -2.85 18.89
N GLU A 159 14.86 -1.81 18.41
CA GLU A 159 15.56 -0.85 19.23
C GLU A 159 15.39 0.58 18.69
N PHE A 160 15.09 1.53 19.60
CA PHE A 160 14.97 2.95 19.24
C PHE A 160 16.09 3.74 19.91
N PHE A 161 16.80 4.56 19.13
CA PHE A 161 17.83 5.43 19.66
C PHE A 161 17.82 6.83 19.01
N ASP A 162 18.51 7.77 19.65
CA ASP A 162 18.68 9.13 19.17
C ASP A 162 20.04 9.30 18.51
N PRO A 163 20.12 9.66 17.22
CA PRO A 163 21.39 9.75 16.49
C PRO A 163 22.33 10.88 16.99
N GLU A 164 21.81 11.85 17.77
CA GLU A 164 22.59 12.94 18.34
C GLU A 164 23.13 12.60 19.73
N LEU A 165 22.44 11.73 20.48
CA LEU A 165 22.84 11.31 21.82
C LEU A 165 23.69 10.03 21.77
N ASP A 166 23.38 9.10 20.87
CA ASP A 166 24.02 7.78 20.77
C ASP A 166 25.01 7.74 19.58
N ILE A 167 25.99 8.66 19.55
CA ILE A 167 26.95 8.83 18.44
C ILE A 167 27.72 7.55 18.15
N LEU A 168 28.21 6.86 19.19
CA LEU A 168 28.96 5.60 19.03
C LEU A 168 28.14 4.52 18.34
N LYS A 169 26.84 4.48 18.59
CA LYS A 169 25.94 3.51 17.97
C LYS A 169 25.68 3.85 16.51
N LYS A 170 25.51 5.13 16.19
CA LYS A 170 25.42 5.61 14.81
C LYS A 170 26.66 5.24 13.99
N GLU A 171 27.85 5.43 14.54
CA GLU A 171 29.11 5.06 13.92
C GLU A 171 29.28 3.54 13.77
N SER A 172 28.93 2.76 14.80
CA SER A 172 29.02 1.28 14.74
C SER A 172 28.10 0.67 13.68
N LEU A 173 26.99 1.32 13.37
CA LEU A 173 26.06 0.92 12.32
C LEU A 173 26.43 1.49 10.94
N GLN A 174 27.50 2.30 10.83
CA GLN A 174 27.96 2.95 9.59
C GLN A 174 26.85 3.74 8.85
N LEU A 175 25.93 4.32 9.61
CA LEU A 175 24.75 4.98 9.04
C LEU A 175 25.11 6.34 8.46
N SER A 176 25.14 6.40 7.14
CA SER A 176 25.26 7.64 6.36
C SER A 176 23.90 7.99 5.74
N ASN A 177 23.62 9.27 5.53
CA ASN A 177 22.43 9.78 4.85
C ASN A 177 21.08 9.50 5.54
N LEU A 178 21.04 9.63 6.88
CA LEU A 178 19.79 9.57 7.63
C LEU A 178 18.97 10.85 7.42
N SER A 179 17.69 10.69 7.19
CA SER A 179 16.76 11.83 7.13
C SER A 179 16.67 12.54 8.49
N PRO A 180 16.66 13.88 8.51
CA PRO A 180 16.37 14.67 9.72
C PRO A 180 14.99 14.35 10.32
N GLN A 181 14.09 13.84 9.49
CA GLN A 181 12.72 13.47 9.85
C GLN A 181 12.62 12.08 10.48
N GLY A 182 13.75 11.38 10.65
CA GLY A 182 13.85 10.04 11.19
C GLY A 182 14.05 8.98 10.12
N ALA A 183 14.48 7.80 10.54
CA ALA A 183 14.69 6.65 9.68
C ALA A 183 14.40 5.34 10.43
N LEU A 184 14.08 4.30 9.67
CA LEU A 184 14.01 2.94 10.13
C LEU A 184 15.08 2.12 9.40
N VAL A 185 15.94 1.44 10.14
CA VAL A 185 17.00 0.60 9.58
C VAL A 185 16.75 -0.85 9.97
N LEU A 186 16.62 -1.71 8.98
CA LEU A 186 16.53 -3.15 9.16
C LEU A 186 17.89 -3.78 8.83
N LYS A 187 18.36 -4.72 9.66
CA LYS A 187 19.64 -5.40 9.47
C LYS A 187 19.54 -6.89 9.78
N CYS A 188 20.06 -7.71 8.88
CA CYS A 188 20.21 -9.15 9.08
C CYS A 188 21.56 -9.60 8.52
N GLY A 189 22.46 -10.04 9.39
CA GLY A 189 23.84 -10.34 9.01
C GLY A 189 24.54 -9.12 8.39
N THR A 190 25.01 -9.27 7.17
CA THR A 190 25.68 -8.19 6.40
C THR A 190 24.73 -7.30 5.62
N ARG A 191 23.44 -7.63 5.55
CA ARG A 191 22.46 -6.89 4.77
C ARG A 191 21.77 -5.84 5.60
N GLU A 192 21.59 -4.70 4.98
CA GLU A 192 20.97 -3.54 5.61
C GLU A 192 20.04 -2.83 4.63
N ARG A 193 18.90 -2.38 5.11
CA ARG A 193 17.97 -1.53 4.36
C ARG A 193 17.51 -0.37 5.22
N VAL A 194 17.59 0.84 4.62
CA VAL A 194 17.20 2.08 5.29
C VAL A 194 15.90 2.58 4.67
N ILE A 195 14.91 2.86 5.51
CA ILE A 195 13.68 3.55 5.15
C ILE A 195 13.75 4.95 5.76
N ASN A 196 13.97 5.94 4.91
CA ASN A 196 14.01 7.34 5.32
C ASN A 196 12.61 7.96 5.24
N PHE A 197 12.24 8.74 6.25
CA PHE A 197 11.04 9.57 6.19
C PHE A 197 11.37 10.88 5.49
N SER A 198 10.67 11.20 4.40
CA SER A 198 10.98 12.34 3.53
C SER A 198 10.30 13.62 3.95
N ASP A 199 9.12 13.55 4.58
CA ASP A 199 8.32 14.71 4.97
C ASP A 199 7.78 14.55 6.41
N VAL A 200 7.37 15.67 7.02
CA VAL A 200 6.77 15.71 8.36
C VAL A 200 5.48 14.87 8.44
N ASN A 201 4.75 14.77 7.34
CA ASN A 201 3.53 13.96 7.23
C ASN A 201 3.78 12.52 6.77
N ASP A 202 5.03 12.17 6.46
CA ASP A 202 5.39 10.84 5.99
C ASP A 202 5.15 9.80 7.10
N ARG A 203 4.52 8.70 6.74
CA ARG A 203 4.18 7.59 7.66
C ARG A 203 4.96 6.36 7.23
N LEU A 204 5.29 5.50 8.19
CA LEU A 204 5.78 4.18 7.86
C LEU A 204 4.66 3.40 7.15
N GLU A 205 4.83 3.21 5.86
CA GLU A 205 3.96 2.34 5.07
C GLU A 205 4.30 0.88 5.38
N GLU A 206 3.28 0.08 5.66
CA GLU A 206 3.46 -1.34 5.89
C GLU A 206 4.18 -2.02 4.73
N GLY A 207 3.85 -1.64 3.48
CA GLY A 207 4.49 -2.16 2.28
C GLY A 207 6.00 -1.90 2.24
N ALA A 208 6.45 -0.69 2.58
CA ALA A 208 7.88 -0.35 2.64
C ALA A 208 8.63 -1.15 3.70
N PHE A 209 8.02 -1.37 4.86
CA PHE A 209 8.58 -2.23 5.91
C PHE A 209 8.68 -3.69 5.46
N THR A 210 7.61 -4.21 4.87
CA THR A 210 7.54 -5.58 4.39
C THR A 210 8.60 -5.85 3.32
N GLN A 211 8.77 -4.94 2.36
CA GLN A 211 9.83 -5.00 1.35
C GLN A 211 11.23 -4.98 1.97
N ALA A 212 11.48 -4.07 2.92
CA ALA A 212 12.76 -4.00 3.60
C ALA A 212 13.06 -5.27 4.39
N LEU A 213 12.04 -5.86 5.05
CA LEU A 213 12.17 -7.11 5.78
C LEU A 213 12.53 -8.28 4.85
N ILE A 214 11.83 -8.38 3.73
CA ILE A 214 12.13 -9.36 2.68
C ILE A 214 13.58 -9.22 2.20
N TYR A 215 14.00 -7.99 1.93
CA TYR A 215 15.35 -7.70 1.46
C TYR A 215 16.42 -8.24 2.41
N VAL A 216 16.31 -7.93 3.70
CA VAL A 216 17.34 -8.31 4.67
C VAL A 216 17.29 -9.78 5.05
N ALA A 217 16.11 -10.41 4.98
CA ALA A 217 15.93 -11.80 5.38
C ALA A 217 16.35 -12.83 4.30
N ARG A 218 16.41 -12.44 3.03
CA ARG A 218 16.78 -13.34 1.92
C ARG A 218 18.21 -13.86 2.04
N ASP A 219 18.46 -15.09 1.58
CA ASP A 219 19.80 -15.71 1.54
C ASP A 219 20.62 -15.24 0.34
N SER A 220 20.02 -15.13 -0.83
CA SER A 220 20.67 -14.69 -2.07
C SER A 220 19.83 -13.67 -2.82
N GLN A 221 20.48 -12.84 -3.64
CA GLN A 221 19.78 -11.95 -4.55
C GLN A 221 19.48 -12.74 -5.84
N PRO A 222 18.22 -12.86 -6.26
CA PRO A 222 17.92 -13.49 -7.52
C PRO A 222 18.56 -12.71 -8.68
N LYS A 223 19.21 -13.44 -9.57
CA LYS A 223 19.81 -12.87 -10.80
C LYS A 223 18.86 -13.04 -11.98
N LEU A 224 18.52 -11.91 -12.59
CA LEU A 224 17.72 -11.84 -13.80
C LEU A 224 18.66 -11.62 -14.97
N TYR A 225 18.72 -12.57 -15.87
CA TYR A 225 19.49 -12.46 -17.10
C TYR A 225 18.58 -12.09 -18.26
N PHE A 226 18.76 -10.88 -18.78
CA PHE A 226 18.05 -10.42 -19.97
C PHE A 226 18.78 -10.89 -21.22
N LEU A 227 18.11 -11.70 -22.03
CA LEU A 227 18.65 -12.15 -23.31
C LEU A 227 18.88 -10.95 -24.22
N SER A 228 20.02 -10.92 -24.90
CA SER A 228 20.41 -9.90 -25.86
C SER A 228 21.09 -10.54 -27.07
N GLY A 229 21.05 -9.88 -28.21
CA GLY A 229 21.65 -10.36 -29.48
C GLY A 229 20.66 -10.50 -30.63
N HIS A 230 19.36 -10.28 -30.37
CA HIS A 230 18.27 -10.40 -31.35
C HIS A 230 17.47 -9.09 -31.45
N ASP A 231 18.17 -7.94 -31.32
CA ASP A 231 17.59 -6.60 -31.35
C ASP A 231 16.54 -6.33 -30.23
N GLU A 232 16.68 -7.00 -29.09
CA GLU A 232 15.92 -6.70 -27.89
C GLU A 232 16.25 -5.30 -27.35
N PRO A 233 15.31 -4.64 -26.64
CA PRO A 233 15.62 -3.41 -25.91
C PRO A 233 16.71 -3.65 -24.86
N SER A 234 17.78 -2.86 -24.91
CA SER A 234 18.88 -2.96 -23.95
C SER A 234 18.47 -2.49 -22.55
N LEU A 235 19.11 -3.00 -21.51
CA LEU A 235 18.92 -2.52 -20.12
C LEU A 235 19.24 -1.03 -19.99
N ALA A 236 20.16 -0.51 -20.82
CA ALA A 236 20.46 0.93 -20.85
C ALA A 236 19.25 1.76 -21.35
N SER A 237 18.48 1.23 -22.32
CA SER A 237 17.25 1.86 -22.80
C SER A 237 16.08 1.70 -21.82
N MET A 238 16.15 0.75 -20.88
CA MET A 238 15.18 0.46 -19.81
C MET A 238 15.74 0.84 -18.43
N SER A 239 16.35 2.00 -18.32
CA SER A 239 17.04 2.45 -17.11
C SER A 239 16.15 2.51 -15.87
N GLU A 240 14.89 2.91 -16.03
CA GLU A 240 13.90 2.96 -14.95
C GLU A 240 13.58 1.55 -14.42
N LEU A 241 13.36 0.58 -15.32
CA LEU A 241 13.16 -0.83 -14.97
C LEU A 241 14.36 -1.37 -14.19
N SER A 242 15.58 -1.16 -14.73
CA SER A 242 16.82 -1.65 -14.10
C SER A 242 17.03 -1.04 -12.71
N ALA A 243 16.79 0.27 -12.55
CA ALA A 243 16.90 0.94 -11.25
C ALA A 243 15.91 0.35 -10.23
N ARG A 244 14.64 0.24 -10.59
CA ARG A 244 13.60 -0.28 -9.70
C ARG A 244 13.81 -1.76 -9.33
N LEU A 245 14.24 -2.61 -10.28
CA LEU A 245 14.55 -4.01 -9.98
C LEU A 245 15.72 -4.13 -9.00
N LYS A 246 16.74 -3.27 -9.12
CA LYS A 246 17.85 -3.20 -8.14
C LYS A 246 17.37 -2.74 -6.76
N GLU A 247 16.43 -1.79 -6.71
CA GLU A 247 15.79 -1.37 -5.46
C GLU A 247 15.03 -2.53 -4.79
N GLU A 248 14.41 -3.39 -5.59
CA GLU A 248 13.74 -4.62 -5.13
C GLU A 248 14.70 -5.80 -4.92
N SER A 249 16.01 -5.55 -5.01
CA SER A 249 17.07 -6.53 -4.69
C SER A 249 17.27 -7.64 -5.72
N TYR A 250 16.90 -7.38 -6.93
CA TYR A 250 17.30 -8.23 -8.05
C TYR A 250 18.66 -7.76 -8.59
N VAL A 251 19.52 -8.70 -8.94
CA VAL A 251 20.69 -8.43 -9.79
C VAL A 251 20.21 -8.56 -11.23
N VAL A 252 20.46 -7.52 -12.04
CA VAL A 252 19.99 -7.46 -13.42
C VAL A 252 21.19 -7.35 -14.32
N GLU A 253 21.36 -8.32 -15.22
CA GLU A 253 22.48 -8.43 -16.16
C GLU A 253 21.97 -8.73 -17.56
N GLU A 254 22.63 -8.15 -18.59
CA GLU A 254 22.44 -8.55 -19.98
C GLU A 254 23.32 -9.76 -20.30
N PHE A 255 22.80 -10.62 -21.15
CA PHE A 255 23.46 -11.86 -21.48
C PHE A 255 23.19 -12.24 -22.94
N THR A 256 24.25 -12.56 -23.67
CA THR A 256 24.17 -13.01 -25.07
C THR A 256 24.55 -14.48 -25.15
N LEU A 257 23.67 -15.28 -25.76
CA LEU A 257 23.97 -16.68 -26.05
C LEU A 257 25.02 -16.78 -27.18
N ASN A 258 26.11 -17.50 -26.90
CA ASN A 258 27.07 -17.81 -27.93
C ASN A 258 26.53 -18.94 -28.81
N VAL A 259 26.27 -18.67 -30.07
CA VAL A 259 25.67 -19.66 -31.00
C VAL A 259 26.53 -20.94 -31.16
N LEU A 260 27.86 -20.85 -30.96
CA LEU A 260 28.76 -21.99 -31.08
C LEU A 260 28.78 -22.87 -29.82
N ASP A 261 28.58 -22.28 -28.63
CA ASP A 261 28.49 -22.99 -27.36
C ASP A 261 27.48 -22.26 -26.47
N PRO A 262 26.18 -22.43 -26.73
CA PRO A 262 25.14 -21.70 -26.04
C PRO A 262 24.95 -22.30 -24.63
N GLN A 263 25.36 -21.56 -23.60
CA GLN A 263 25.16 -21.94 -22.20
C GLN A 263 24.51 -20.81 -21.43
N ILE A 264 23.45 -21.12 -20.70
CA ILE A 264 22.83 -20.19 -19.74
C ILE A 264 23.60 -20.26 -18.43
N PRO A 265 23.96 -19.11 -17.83
CA PRO A 265 24.71 -19.06 -16.56
C PRO A 265 24.05 -19.91 -15.47
N SER A 266 24.87 -20.67 -14.73
CA SER A 266 24.38 -21.59 -13.69
C SER A 266 23.73 -20.87 -12.50
N ASP A 267 24.02 -19.58 -12.32
CA ASP A 267 23.46 -18.72 -11.27
C ASP A 267 22.23 -17.93 -11.77
N CYS A 268 21.71 -18.24 -12.97
CA CYS A 268 20.51 -17.66 -13.53
C CYS A 268 19.28 -18.07 -12.71
N SER A 269 18.71 -17.11 -12.00
CA SER A 269 17.45 -17.34 -11.28
C SER A 269 16.24 -17.22 -12.19
N VAL A 270 16.23 -16.27 -13.13
CA VAL A 270 15.20 -16.12 -14.16
C VAL A 270 15.85 -15.65 -15.45
N LEU A 271 15.59 -16.36 -16.54
CA LEU A 271 15.90 -15.91 -17.88
C LEU A 271 14.75 -15.02 -18.39
N VAL A 272 15.08 -13.82 -18.82
CA VAL A 272 14.10 -12.86 -19.36
C VAL A 272 14.32 -12.72 -20.86
N ILE A 273 13.32 -13.10 -21.64
CA ILE A 273 13.27 -12.88 -23.09
C ILE A 273 12.36 -11.69 -23.32
N ASN A 274 12.93 -10.56 -23.72
CA ASN A 274 12.25 -9.28 -23.72
C ASN A 274 12.14 -8.70 -25.13
N GLY A 275 11.12 -9.11 -25.86
CA GLY A 275 10.78 -8.58 -27.19
C GLY A 275 11.88 -8.77 -28.24
N PRO A 276 12.40 -9.97 -28.47
CA PRO A 276 13.38 -10.21 -29.53
C PRO A 276 12.76 -9.85 -30.88
N LYS A 277 13.49 -9.09 -31.69
CA LYS A 277 13.08 -8.72 -33.07
C LYS A 277 13.69 -9.64 -34.12
N GLY A 278 14.79 -10.30 -33.77
CA GLY A 278 15.44 -11.33 -34.58
C GLY A 278 15.08 -12.75 -34.12
N ASP A 279 15.28 -13.75 -34.98
CA ASP A 279 14.99 -15.16 -34.64
C ASP A 279 16.08 -15.75 -33.73
N LEU A 280 15.66 -16.48 -32.72
CA LEU A 280 16.56 -17.31 -31.94
C LEU A 280 16.98 -18.52 -32.80
N GLN A 281 18.29 -18.72 -32.91
CA GLN A 281 18.83 -19.85 -33.68
C GLN A 281 18.53 -21.18 -32.98
N LEU A 282 18.42 -22.26 -33.71
CA LEU A 282 18.14 -23.59 -33.16
C LEU A 282 19.04 -24.01 -32.00
N PRO A 283 20.39 -23.74 -32.00
CA PRO A 283 21.23 -24.04 -30.85
C PRO A 283 20.85 -23.25 -29.59
N GLU A 284 20.44 -21.99 -29.75
CA GLU A 284 20.01 -21.13 -28.65
C GLU A 284 18.68 -21.60 -28.05
N VAL A 285 17.70 -21.92 -28.92
CA VAL A 285 16.43 -22.50 -28.49
C VAL A 285 16.64 -23.80 -27.73
N LYS A 286 17.58 -24.65 -28.22
CA LYS A 286 17.94 -25.89 -27.52
C LYS A 286 18.56 -25.63 -26.16
N ALA A 287 19.44 -24.65 -26.03
CA ALA A 287 20.02 -24.27 -24.73
C ALA A 287 18.97 -23.77 -23.73
N ILE A 288 17.99 -22.97 -24.21
CA ILE A 288 16.85 -22.55 -23.41
C ILE A 288 15.99 -23.76 -22.99
N GLN A 289 15.72 -24.67 -23.94
CA GLN A 289 14.97 -25.91 -23.66
C GLN A 289 15.69 -26.77 -22.62
N ASP A 290 17.01 -26.93 -22.71
CA ASP A 290 17.82 -27.70 -21.78
C ASP A 290 17.89 -27.01 -20.39
N TYR A 291 17.91 -25.67 -20.35
CA TYR A 291 17.81 -24.91 -19.12
C TYR A 291 16.45 -25.13 -18.44
N LEU A 292 15.37 -25.04 -19.19
CA LEU A 292 14.01 -25.25 -18.68
C LEU A 292 13.85 -26.70 -18.17
N LYS A 293 14.31 -27.72 -18.91
CA LYS A 293 14.26 -29.13 -18.47
C LYS A 293 14.98 -29.40 -17.15
N ARG A 294 15.89 -28.53 -16.75
CA ARG A 294 16.60 -28.60 -15.45
C ARG A 294 15.92 -27.80 -14.33
N GLY A 295 14.67 -27.38 -14.50
CA GLY A 295 13.95 -26.56 -13.53
C GLY A 295 14.22 -25.07 -13.68
N GLY A 296 14.65 -24.65 -14.87
CA GLY A 296 14.85 -23.25 -15.19
C GLY A 296 13.55 -22.44 -15.14
N ARG A 297 13.69 -21.14 -14.93
CA ARG A 297 12.57 -20.21 -14.83
C ARG A 297 12.67 -19.13 -15.88
N MET A 298 11.58 -18.80 -16.54
CA MET A 298 11.61 -17.90 -17.68
C MET A 298 10.44 -16.92 -17.67
N LEU A 299 10.75 -15.66 -17.93
CA LEU A 299 9.78 -14.60 -18.24
C LEU A 299 9.90 -14.28 -19.73
N VAL A 300 8.80 -14.43 -20.47
CA VAL A 300 8.74 -14.19 -21.91
C VAL A 300 7.80 -13.02 -22.17
N LEU A 301 8.31 -11.97 -22.75
CA LEU A 301 7.60 -10.76 -23.15
C LEU A 301 7.74 -10.60 -24.66
N LEU A 302 6.63 -10.60 -25.39
CA LEU A 302 6.66 -10.64 -26.86
C LEU A 302 5.77 -9.58 -27.47
N GLU A 303 6.34 -8.86 -28.43
CA GLU A 303 5.62 -7.92 -29.28
C GLU A 303 4.82 -8.62 -30.39
N PRO A 304 3.79 -7.97 -30.97
CA PRO A 304 3.10 -8.45 -32.16
C PRO A 304 4.03 -8.64 -33.35
N TRP A 305 3.72 -9.64 -34.14
CA TRP A 305 4.59 -10.16 -35.20
C TRP A 305 5.11 -9.13 -36.22
N ARG A 306 4.38 -8.07 -36.55
CA ARG A 306 4.84 -7.11 -37.58
C ARG A 306 5.80 -6.05 -37.07
N ILE A 307 5.86 -5.87 -35.76
CA ILE A 307 6.85 -5.04 -35.07
C ILE A 307 8.15 -5.84 -34.95
N VAL A 308 8.03 -7.15 -34.82
CA VAL A 308 9.10 -8.13 -34.76
C VAL A 308 9.23 -8.77 -36.14
N SER A 309 10.36 -8.60 -36.81
CA SER A 309 10.62 -9.33 -38.05
C SER A 309 10.59 -10.84 -37.77
N ARG A 310 10.07 -11.63 -38.67
CA ARG A 310 9.97 -13.12 -38.79
C ARG A 310 10.73 -14.04 -37.81
N GLY A 311 11.02 -13.59 -36.59
CA GLY A 311 12.14 -14.01 -35.78
C GLY A 311 11.83 -14.92 -34.63
N VAL A 312 10.73 -15.66 -34.62
CA VAL A 312 10.41 -16.59 -33.53
C VAL A 312 9.92 -17.93 -34.05
N GLU A 313 10.38 -18.28 -35.25
CA GLU A 313 9.96 -19.52 -35.97
C GLU A 313 10.32 -20.81 -35.21
N HIS A 314 11.40 -20.76 -34.42
CA HIS A 314 11.84 -21.94 -33.66
C HIS A 314 11.43 -21.88 -32.18
N PHE A 315 11.38 -20.69 -31.62
CA PHE A 315 11.11 -20.48 -30.18
C PHE A 315 9.62 -20.70 -29.83
N LEU A 316 8.70 -20.13 -30.61
CA LEU A 316 7.26 -20.28 -30.33
C LEU A 316 6.76 -21.73 -30.46
N PRO A 317 7.17 -22.51 -31.49
CA PRO A 317 6.84 -23.92 -31.53
C PRO A 317 7.31 -24.72 -30.33
N MET A 318 8.48 -24.41 -29.77
CA MET A 318 8.99 -25.06 -28.57
C MET A 318 8.08 -24.75 -27.35
N LEU A 319 7.69 -23.49 -27.14
CA LEU A 319 6.76 -23.11 -26.08
C LEU A 319 5.41 -23.82 -26.21
N ARG A 320 4.90 -23.91 -27.43
CA ARG A 320 3.63 -24.58 -27.72
C ARG A 320 3.70 -26.10 -27.50
N GLN A 321 4.75 -26.75 -28.05
CA GLN A 321 4.86 -28.21 -28.02
C GLN A 321 5.23 -28.73 -26.63
N ASP A 322 6.20 -28.09 -25.96
CA ASP A 322 6.74 -28.57 -24.69
C ASP A 322 5.96 -28.07 -23.47
N TYR A 323 5.38 -26.88 -23.56
CA TYR A 323 4.74 -26.21 -22.42
C TYR A 323 3.28 -25.83 -22.62
N GLY A 324 2.73 -26.06 -23.80
CA GLY A 324 1.33 -25.79 -24.12
C GLY A 324 0.98 -24.31 -24.19
N ILE A 325 1.96 -23.41 -24.31
CA ILE A 325 1.75 -21.97 -24.44
C ILE A 325 1.61 -21.62 -25.91
N ASP A 326 0.41 -21.26 -26.32
CA ASP A 326 0.06 -20.88 -27.68
C ASP A 326 0.02 -19.36 -27.83
N ILE A 327 1.06 -18.81 -28.45
CA ILE A 327 1.22 -17.36 -28.64
C ILE A 327 0.82 -17.01 -30.06
N GLY A 328 -0.23 -16.19 -30.20
CA GLY A 328 -0.80 -15.84 -31.50
C GLY A 328 0.14 -14.98 -32.36
N THR A 329 -0.07 -14.98 -33.67
CA THR A 329 0.56 -14.06 -34.64
C THR A 329 -0.38 -12.89 -34.96
N ASP A 330 -1.13 -12.44 -34.00
CA ASP A 330 -2.25 -11.51 -34.08
C ASP A 330 -1.95 -10.22 -33.31
N ILE A 331 -2.88 -9.27 -33.40
CA ILE A 331 -2.91 -8.08 -32.55
C ILE A 331 -4.28 -7.97 -31.90
N ILE A 332 -4.30 -7.78 -30.59
CA ILE A 332 -5.53 -7.61 -29.83
C ILE A 332 -6.13 -6.24 -30.09
N LEU A 333 -7.33 -6.21 -30.64
CA LEU A 333 -8.09 -5.00 -30.95
C LEU A 333 -9.35 -4.90 -30.10
N SER A 334 -9.75 -3.66 -29.81
CA SER A 334 -10.99 -3.33 -29.10
C SER A 334 -11.81 -2.30 -29.88
N ARG A 335 -13.14 -2.42 -29.86
CA ARG A 335 -14.06 -1.41 -30.42
C ARG A 335 -14.26 -0.20 -29.48
N ALA A 336 -13.27 0.22 -28.72
CA ALA A 336 -13.40 1.39 -27.91
C ALA A 336 -13.71 2.62 -28.80
N LYS A 337 -14.73 3.39 -28.44
CA LYS A 337 -15.14 4.63 -29.11
C LYS A 337 -14.13 5.77 -28.92
N THR A 338 -12.87 5.50 -28.82
CA THR A 338 -11.85 6.53 -28.71
C THR A 338 -11.30 6.82 -30.09
N THR A 339 -11.55 8.03 -30.52
CA THR A 339 -10.90 8.70 -31.61
C THR A 339 -9.40 8.48 -31.54
N GLN A 340 -8.86 7.92 -32.64
CA GLN A 340 -7.45 7.91 -33.03
C GLN A 340 -6.51 6.85 -32.40
N GLU A 341 -6.24 5.85 -33.21
CA GLU A 341 -4.90 5.31 -33.57
C GLU A 341 -4.08 4.56 -32.53
N MET A 342 -4.50 4.35 -31.31
CA MET A 342 -3.79 3.46 -30.40
C MET A 342 -4.63 2.23 -30.09
N VAL A 343 -4.10 1.08 -30.52
CA VAL A 343 -4.66 -0.21 -30.16
C VAL A 343 -4.21 -0.54 -28.74
N LEU A 344 -5.07 -0.25 -27.79
CA LEU A 344 -4.81 -0.49 -26.37
C LEU A 344 -5.62 -1.67 -25.87
N SER A 345 -4.96 -2.62 -25.23
CA SER A 345 -5.62 -3.64 -24.42
C SER A 345 -5.69 -3.16 -22.97
N VAL A 346 -6.90 -3.02 -22.46
CA VAL A 346 -7.14 -2.57 -21.08
C VAL A 346 -7.56 -3.76 -20.25
N PHE A 347 -6.90 -3.94 -19.11
CA PHE A 347 -7.20 -4.99 -18.14
C PHE A 347 -7.68 -4.34 -16.84
N THR A 348 -8.83 -4.76 -16.34
CA THR A 348 -9.47 -4.18 -15.16
C THR A 348 -9.92 -5.27 -14.18
N PRO A 349 -10.01 -4.97 -12.88
CA PRO A 349 -10.58 -5.89 -11.89
C PRO A 349 -12.05 -6.20 -12.17
N ASP A 350 -12.77 -5.23 -12.74
CA ASP A 350 -14.19 -5.36 -13.07
C ASP A 350 -14.44 -4.85 -14.51
N PHE A 351 -15.01 -5.69 -15.36
CA PHE A 351 -15.43 -5.31 -16.71
C PHE A 351 -16.47 -4.17 -16.74
N GLY A 352 -17.13 -3.89 -15.62
CA GLY A 352 -18.14 -2.82 -15.51
C GLY A 352 -17.57 -1.41 -15.62
N LEU A 353 -16.29 -1.18 -15.39
CA LEU A 353 -15.67 0.15 -15.42
C LEU A 353 -15.62 0.80 -16.81
N ILE A 354 -15.75 0.04 -17.89
CA ILE A 354 -15.67 0.54 -19.28
C ILE A 354 -17.07 0.70 -19.92
N GLY A 355 -18.15 0.59 -19.15
CA GLY A 355 -19.50 0.78 -19.63
C GLY A 355 -20.01 -0.31 -20.59
N ILE A 356 -19.36 -1.47 -20.62
CA ILE A 356 -19.82 -2.64 -21.35
C ILE A 356 -20.65 -3.49 -20.39
N SER A 357 -21.95 -3.23 -20.36
CA SER A 357 -22.90 -4.13 -19.72
C SER A 357 -23.14 -5.31 -20.65
N ALA A 358 -22.51 -6.43 -20.38
CA ALA A 358 -22.82 -7.71 -20.98
C ALA A 358 -23.60 -8.54 -19.94
N PRO A 359 -24.93 -8.61 -20.01
CA PRO A 359 -25.77 -9.21 -18.98
C PRO A 359 -25.59 -10.73 -18.82
N ASP A 360 -24.99 -11.41 -19.80
CA ASP A 360 -24.89 -12.86 -19.87
C ASP A 360 -23.50 -13.44 -19.54
N ILE A 361 -22.50 -12.59 -19.27
CA ILE A 361 -21.17 -13.04 -18.88
C ILE A 361 -21.09 -12.94 -17.35
N PRO A 362 -20.72 -14.02 -16.64
CA PRO A 362 -20.45 -13.91 -15.20
C PRO A 362 -19.47 -12.75 -14.97
N ARG A 363 -19.73 -11.90 -13.96
CA ARG A 363 -18.87 -10.77 -13.57
C ARG A 363 -17.49 -11.30 -13.19
N ARG A 364 -16.67 -11.52 -14.19
CA ARG A 364 -15.29 -11.96 -14.07
C ARG A 364 -14.46 -10.80 -14.60
N GLY A 365 -13.58 -10.27 -13.77
CA GLY A 365 -12.62 -9.26 -14.21
C GLY A 365 -11.60 -9.83 -15.20
N SER A 366 -10.70 -9.00 -15.66
CA SER A 366 -9.59 -9.39 -16.54
C SER A 366 -8.57 -10.31 -15.88
N TYR A 367 -8.57 -10.41 -14.54
CA TYR A 367 -7.56 -11.13 -13.79
C TYR A 367 -8.05 -12.50 -13.33
N ASN A 368 -7.16 -13.50 -13.41
CA ASN A 368 -7.43 -14.80 -12.82
C ASN A 368 -7.26 -14.73 -11.30
N GLU A 369 -8.36 -14.89 -10.57
CA GLU A 369 -8.35 -14.84 -9.10
C GLU A 369 -7.80 -16.12 -8.44
N SER A 370 -7.67 -17.22 -9.19
CA SER A 370 -7.13 -18.49 -8.66
C SER A 370 -5.60 -18.48 -8.62
N HIS A 371 -4.95 -17.82 -9.57
CA HIS A 371 -3.50 -17.83 -9.67
C HIS A 371 -2.83 -16.80 -8.76
N LEU A 372 -1.74 -17.17 -8.10
CA LEU A 372 -1.03 -16.32 -7.14
C LEU A 372 -0.62 -14.96 -7.72
N ILE A 373 -0.15 -14.90 -8.95
CA ILE A 373 0.32 -13.65 -9.61
C ILE A 373 -0.78 -12.59 -9.67
N THR A 374 -2.02 -13.01 -9.89
CA THR A 374 -3.17 -12.12 -10.15
C THR A 374 -4.26 -12.19 -9.09
N ARG A 375 -4.10 -13.02 -8.07
CA ARG A 375 -5.05 -13.11 -6.96
C ARG A 375 -5.18 -11.78 -6.22
N GLY A 376 -6.40 -11.25 -6.16
CA GLY A 376 -6.68 -9.98 -5.50
C GLY A 376 -6.07 -8.77 -6.19
N PHE A 377 -5.70 -8.88 -7.47
CA PHE A 377 -5.15 -7.76 -8.25
C PHE A 377 -6.27 -6.75 -8.54
N ASP A 378 -6.11 -5.53 -8.03
CA ASP A 378 -7.14 -4.47 -8.04
C ASP A 378 -6.76 -3.25 -8.89
N GLN A 379 -5.65 -3.33 -9.62
CA GLN A 379 -5.10 -2.21 -10.40
C GLN A 379 -5.37 -2.39 -11.88
N ASN A 380 -5.54 -1.27 -12.57
CA ASN A 380 -5.69 -1.29 -14.01
C ASN A 380 -4.32 -1.40 -14.70
N MET A 381 -4.29 -2.16 -15.80
CA MET A 381 -3.15 -2.24 -16.72
C MET A 381 -3.60 -1.89 -18.13
N MET A 382 -2.67 -1.35 -18.92
CA MET A 382 -2.89 -1.00 -20.32
C MET A 382 -1.71 -1.45 -21.16
N PHE A 383 -1.94 -2.31 -22.14
CA PHE A 383 -0.93 -2.73 -23.11
C PHE A 383 -1.13 -1.95 -24.42
N SER A 384 -0.03 -1.40 -24.93
CA SER A 384 -0.08 -0.54 -26.12
C SER A 384 -0.40 -1.32 -27.39
N LEU A 385 0.36 -2.36 -27.62
CA LEU A 385 0.17 -3.34 -28.67
C LEU A 385 0.40 -4.70 -28.04
N SER A 386 -0.59 -5.57 -28.10
CA SER A 386 -0.47 -6.88 -27.48
C SER A 386 -0.96 -7.96 -28.43
N ARG A 387 -0.41 -9.14 -28.26
CA ARG A 387 -0.81 -10.35 -28.96
C ARG A 387 -1.47 -11.34 -28.02
N SER A 388 -2.22 -12.27 -28.57
CA SER A 388 -2.87 -13.30 -27.76
C SER A 388 -1.85 -14.30 -27.20
N VAL A 389 -2.07 -14.68 -25.92
CA VAL A 389 -1.31 -15.72 -25.22
C VAL A 389 -2.32 -16.66 -24.57
N ASN A 390 -2.49 -17.82 -25.17
CA ASN A 390 -3.45 -18.81 -24.74
C ASN A 390 -2.74 -20.10 -24.29
N LEU A 391 -3.44 -20.96 -23.62
CA LEU A 391 -3.00 -22.31 -23.34
C LEU A 391 -3.70 -23.29 -24.28
N LEU A 392 -3.02 -24.34 -24.66
CA LEU A 392 -3.64 -25.43 -25.40
C LEU A 392 -4.78 -26.06 -24.58
N PRO A 393 -5.87 -26.48 -25.21
CA PRO A 393 -6.98 -27.16 -24.52
C PRO A 393 -6.53 -28.42 -23.75
N GLU A 394 -5.54 -29.12 -24.28
CA GLU A 394 -4.87 -30.25 -23.65
C GLU A 394 -3.40 -29.91 -23.49
N LEU A 395 -2.96 -29.75 -22.26
CA LEU A 395 -1.57 -29.45 -21.93
C LEU A 395 -0.69 -30.71 -22.06
N PRO A 396 0.58 -30.57 -22.39
CA PRO A 396 1.53 -31.67 -22.41
C PRO A 396 1.60 -32.39 -21.05
N LYS A 397 1.94 -33.64 -21.05
CA LYS A 397 2.03 -34.45 -19.83
C LYS A 397 3.01 -33.86 -18.82
N GLY A 398 2.58 -33.69 -17.58
CA GLY A 398 3.40 -33.12 -16.51
C GLY A 398 3.43 -31.57 -16.52
N VAL A 399 2.64 -30.94 -17.38
CA VAL A 399 2.51 -29.49 -17.47
C VAL A 399 1.17 -29.08 -16.89
N ALA A 400 1.19 -28.08 -16.00
CA ALA A 400 0.02 -27.38 -15.49
C ALA A 400 0.12 -25.89 -15.87
N GLY A 401 -0.98 -25.26 -16.23
CA GLY A 401 -0.97 -23.87 -16.62
C GLY A 401 -2.29 -23.16 -16.41
N GLU A 402 -2.22 -21.86 -16.21
CA GLU A 402 -3.37 -20.98 -16.06
C GLU A 402 -3.19 -19.70 -16.85
N THR A 403 -4.25 -19.26 -17.51
CA THR A 403 -4.31 -17.93 -18.11
C THR A 403 -4.37 -16.90 -16.99
N LEU A 404 -3.49 -15.90 -17.02
CA LEU A 404 -3.40 -14.84 -16.00
C LEU A 404 -4.29 -13.64 -16.30
N LEU A 405 -4.25 -13.20 -17.56
CA LEU A 405 -4.96 -12.03 -18.05
C LEU A 405 -5.94 -12.41 -19.15
N TYR A 406 -7.18 -11.97 -18.99
CA TYR A 406 -8.23 -12.13 -20.00
C TYR A 406 -8.56 -10.77 -20.62
N THR A 407 -8.71 -10.76 -21.94
CA THR A 407 -9.18 -9.58 -22.67
C THR A 407 -10.64 -9.27 -22.33
N LEU A 408 -11.06 -8.03 -22.59
CA LEU A 408 -12.43 -7.62 -22.41
C LEU A 408 -13.37 -8.31 -23.42
N PRO A 409 -14.65 -8.52 -23.05
CA PRO A 409 -15.66 -8.90 -24.02
C PRO A 409 -15.75 -7.87 -25.15
N GLY A 410 -15.87 -8.35 -26.39
CA GLY A 410 -15.93 -7.48 -27.58
C GLY A 410 -14.58 -7.09 -28.16
N THR A 411 -13.48 -7.61 -27.61
CA THR A 411 -12.17 -7.59 -28.25
C THR A 411 -12.07 -8.73 -29.27
N TRP A 412 -11.13 -8.60 -30.20
CA TRP A 412 -10.75 -9.69 -31.10
C TRP A 412 -9.24 -9.67 -31.33
N ALA A 413 -8.69 -10.79 -31.69
CA ALA A 413 -7.29 -10.91 -32.09
C ALA A 413 -7.22 -10.90 -33.62
N GLU A 414 -6.86 -9.76 -34.19
CA GLU A 414 -6.78 -9.52 -35.64
C GLU A 414 -5.59 -10.28 -36.23
N THR A 415 -5.86 -11.21 -37.12
CA THR A 415 -4.86 -12.03 -37.77
C THR A 415 -4.41 -11.48 -39.13
N ASN A 416 -5.24 -10.65 -39.78
CA ASN A 416 -4.90 -10.01 -41.05
C ASN A 416 -4.15 -8.68 -40.83
N LEU A 417 -2.89 -8.81 -40.44
CA LEU A 417 -2.03 -7.67 -40.16
C LEU A 417 -1.75 -6.79 -41.37
N ASP A 418 -1.82 -7.34 -42.58
CA ASP A 418 -1.66 -6.57 -43.83
C ASP A 418 -2.85 -5.61 -44.02
N LEU A 419 -4.06 -6.07 -43.79
CA LEU A 419 -5.25 -5.22 -43.84
C LEU A 419 -5.16 -4.10 -42.80
N LEU A 420 -4.72 -4.42 -41.59
CA LEU A 420 -4.58 -3.48 -40.48
C LEU A 420 -3.53 -2.39 -40.81
N PHE A 421 -2.32 -2.76 -41.22
CA PHE A 421 -1.23 -1.81 -41.36
C PHE A 421 -1.22 -1.08 -42.70
N GLU A 422 -1.62 -1.72 -43.79
CA GLU A 422 -1.61 -1.13 -45.13
C GLU A 422 -2.87 -0.36 -45.45
N GLN A 423 -4.02 -0.92 -45.06
CA GLN A 423 -5.32 -0.30 -45.37
C GLN A 423 -5.91 0.46 -44.19
N LYS A 424 -5.29 0.40 -43.00
CA LYS A 424 -5.80 0.98 -41.73
C LYS A 424 -7.23 0.56 -41.43
N ARG A 425 -7.54 -0.69 -41.71
CA ARG A 425 -8.85 -1.30 -41.49
C ARG A 425 -8.67 -2.55 -40.62
N ALA A 426 -9.56 -2.70 -39.66
CA ALA A 426 -9.70 -3.89 -38.85
C ALA A 426 -11.18 -4.17 -38.63
N ASN A 427 -11.63 -5.33 -39.02
CA ASN A 427 -12.98 -5.81 -38.77
C ASN A 427 -12.89 -7.27 -38.36
N PRO A 428 -13.49 -7.66 -37.23
CA PRO A 428 -13.46 -9.05 -36.81
C PRO A 428 -14.12 -9.93 -37.86
N ASP A 429 -13.42 -10.95 -38.28
CA ASP A 429 -13.89 -11.97 -39.21
C ASP A 429 -13.96 -13.38 -38.56
N ASP A 430 -14.20 -14.41 -39.35
CA ASP A 430 -14.34 -15.78 -38.85
C ASP A 430 -12.98 -16.44 -38.50
N GLN A 431 -11.85 -15.83 -38.91
CA GLN A 431 -10.50 -16.31 -38.59
C GLN A 431 -9.98 -15.71 -37.30
N ASP A 432 -10.60 -14.63 -36.83
CA ASP A 432 -10.19 -13.93 -35.62
C ASP A 432 -10.72 -14.57 -34.34
N LEU A 433 -9.86 -14.60 -33.34
CA LEU A 433 -10.25 -15.02 -32.01
C LEU A 433 -11.15 -13.95 -31.39
N LYS A 434 -12.32 -14.33 -30.89
CA LYS A 434 -13.27 -13.40 -30.24
C LYS A 434 -13.11 -13.49 -28.72
N GLY A 435 -12.95 -12.33 -28.08
CA GLY A 435 -12.78 -12.23 -26.62
C GLY A 435 -13.99 -12.65 -25.78
N PRO A 436 -13.75 -12.98 -24.51
CA PRO A 436 -12.48 -12.88 -23.81
C PRO A 436 -11.54 -14.07 -24.09
N PHE A 437 -10.26 -13.80 -24.36
CA PHE A 437 -9.19 -14.78 -24.51
C PHE A 437 -7.94 -14.33 -23.74
N GLY A 438 -6.90 -15.16 -23.69
CA GLY A 438 -5.69 -14.90 -22.92
C GLY A 438 -4.77 -13.84 -23.54
N ALA A 439 -4.16 -13.01 -22.71
CA ALA A 439 -3.07 -12.09 -23.07
C ALA A 439 -1.81 -12.32 -22.22
N ALA A 440 -1.89 -13.13 -21.18
CA ALA A 440 -0.77 -13.64 -20.41
C ALA A 440 -1.12 -14.98 -19.79
N ALA A 441 -0.12 -15.85 -19.65
CA ALA A 441 -0.27 -17.18 -19.07
C ALA A 441 0.92 -17.54 -18.18
N ALA A 442 0.68 -18.37 -17.17
CA ALA A 442 1.70 -18.98 -16.34
C ALA A 442 1.64 -20.50 -16.46
N VAL A 443 2.79 -21.13 -16.55
CA VAL A 443 2.92 -22.59 -16.69
C VAL A 443 3.96 -23.11 -15.71
N THR A 444 3.64 -24.25 -15.09
CA THR A 444 4.56 -25.06 -14.28
C THR A 444 4.72 -26.42 -14.96
N ALA A 445 5.94 -26.87 -15.15
CA ALA A 445 6.23 -28.18 -15.68
C ALA A 445 7.10 -28.98 -14.71
N ALA A 446 6.66 -30.19 -14.38
CA ALA A 446 7.43 -31.09 -13.53
C ALA A 446 8.73 -31.53 -14.23
N THR A 447 9.83 -31.57 -13.48
CA THR A 447 11.12 -32.09 -13.96
C THR A 447 11.55 -33.32 -13.16
N ASP A 448 12.49 -34.07 -13.71
CA ASP A 448 13.09 -35.23 -13.03
C ASP A 448 14.27 -34.83 -12.10
N VAL A 449 14.53 -33.52 -11.93
CA VAL A 449 15.67 -33.00 -11.16
C VAL A 449 15.27 -32.84 -9.71
N GLN A 450 15.93 -33.55 -8.81
CA GLN A 450 15.73 -33.42 -7.36
C GLN A 450 16.53 -32.23 -6.80
N MET A 451 15.95 -31.53 -5.85
CA MET A 451 16.67 -30.52 -5.06
C MET A 451 17.68 -31.20 -4.13
N ALA A 452 18.88 -30.60 -3.97
CA ALA A 452 20.01 -31.19 -3.26
C ALA A 452 19.73 -31.61 -1.79
N ASP A 453 18.76 -30.96 -1.14
CA ASP A 453 18.50 -31.14 0.31
C ASP A 453 17.06 -31.60 0.65
N THR A 454 16.25 -31.91 -0.35
CA THR A 454 14.84 -32.32 -0.13
C THR A 454 14.40 -33.37 -1.14
N GLU A 455 13.38 -34.15 -0.79
CA GLU A 455 12.70 -35.07 -1.73
C GLU A 455 11.86 -34.35 -2.80
N ARG A 456 11.89 -33.01 -2.83
CA ARG A 456 11.14 -32.21 -3.80
C ARG A 456 11.89 -32.15 -5.13
N THR A 457 11.17 -32.27 -6.22
CA THR A 457 11.68 -32.01 -7.58
C THR A 457 11.62 -30.52 -7.88
N LEU A 458 12.58 -30.05 -8.66
CA LEU A 458 12.57 -28.69 -9.20
C LEU A 458 11.53 -28.61 -10.30
N ASP A 459 10.62 -27.66 -10.20
CA ASP A 459 9.66 -27.39 -11.28
C ASP A 459 10.14 -26.24 -12.16
N THR A 460 9.99 -26.43 -13.46
CA THR A 460 10.11 -25.33 -14.43
C THR A 460 8.93 -24.41 -14.30
N ARG A 461 9.17 -23.09 -14.29
CA ARG A 461 8.12 -22.07 -14.28
C ARG A 461 8.32 -21.09 -15.42
N ILE A 462 7.24 -20.82 -16.15
CA ILE A 462 7.24 -19.88 -17.28
C ILE A 462 6.08 -18.92 -17.12
N VAL A 463 6.35 -17.63 -17.28
CA VAL A 463 5.33 -16.59 -17.45
C VAL A 463 5.51 -16.01 -18.85
N ALA A 464 4.46 -16.04 -19.65
CA ALA A 464 4.42 -15.46 -20.98
C ALA A 464 3.41 -14.32 -21.04
N VAL A 465 3.80 -13.19 -21.63
CA VAL A 465 2.98 -11.98 -21.77
C VAL A 465 3.07 -11.52 -23.23
N GLY A 466 1.92 -11.19 -23.80
CA GLY A 466 1.81 -10.77 -25.20
C GLY A 466 2.12 -9.30 -25.46
N ASP A 467 2.86 -8.66 -24.58
CA ASP A 467 3.28 -7.26 -24.67
C ASP A 467 4.65 -7.11 -24.00
N GLN A 468 5.51 -6.27 -24.53
CA GLN A 468 6.81 -5.95 -23.96
C GLN A 468 6.83 -4.50 -23.45
N ASP A 469 6.04 -3.63 -24.05
CA ASP A 469 6.06 -2.20 -23.75
C ASP A 469 5.64 -1.88 -22.32
N PHE A 470 4.90 -2.77 -21.64
CA PHE A 470 4.51 -2.56 -20.25
C PHE A 470 5.70 -2.49 -19.28
N VAL A 471 6.88 -3.02 -19.66
CA VAL A 471 8.14 -2.92 -18.89
C VAL A 471 9.08 -1.83 -19.40
N SER A 472 8.70 -1.08 -20.45
CA SER A 472 9.44 0.10 -20.92
C SER A 472 9.53 1.18 -19.84
N ASN A 473 10.39 2.18 -20.04
CA ASN A 473 10.54 3.29 -19.07
C ASN A 473 9.22 4.03 -18.78
N ASP A 474 8.34 4.15 -19.76
CA ASP A 474 7.03 4.77 -19.58
C ASP A 474 6.00 3.76 -19.04
N GLY A 475 6.01 2.54 -19.54
CA GLY A 475 5.11 1.48 -19.11
C GLY A 475 5.26 1.15 -17.63
N ILE A 476 6.50 1.02 -17.16
CA ILE A 476 6.78 0.60 -15.77
C ILE A 476 6.35 1.63 -14.70
N ARG A 477 6.04 2.86 -15.09
CA ARG A 477 5.49 3.88 -14.20
C ARG A 477 4.03 3.64 -13.85
N VAL A 478 3.33 2.86 -14.64
CA VAL A 478 1.97 2.42 -14.32
C VAL A 478 2.03 1.42 -13.17
N VAL A 479 1.35 1.72 -12.08
CA VAL A 479 1.42 0.93 -10.83
C VAL A 479 1.02 -0.53 -11.06
N GLY A 480 -0.02 -0.77 -11.87
CA GLY A 480 -0.46 -2.11 -12.24
C GLY A 480 0.62 -2.90 -12.96
N HIS A 481 1.31 -2.31 -13.93
CA HIS A 481 2.40 -2.95 -14.67
C HIS A 481 3.55 -3.38 -13.74
N TRP A 482 3.97 -2.45 -12.87
CA TRP A 482 5.03 -2.73 -11.91
C TRP A 482 4.69 -3.88 -10.97
N ASN A 483 3.50 -3.85 -10.40
CA ASN A 483 3.05 -4.87 -9.46
C ASN A 483 2.86 -6.23 -10.15
N PHE A 484 2.33 -6.25 -11.36
CA PHE A 484 2.20 -7.48 -12.15
C PHE A 484 3.58 -8.11 -12.46
N LEU A 485 4.56 -7.29 -12.88
CA LEU A 485 5.94 -7.74 -13.11
C LEU A 485 6.55 -8.32 -11.84
N LEU A 486 6.44 -7.60 -10.72
CA LEU A 486 7.01 -8.07 -9.46
C LEU A 486 6.36 -9.33 -8.92
N ASN A 487 5.03 -9.46 -9.06
CA ASN A 487 4.34 -10.69 -8.70
C ASN A 487 4.79 -11.86 -9.58
N SER A 488 4.97 -11.61 -10.90
CA SER A 488 5.48 -12.61 -11.83
C SER A 488 6.90 -13.06 -11.46
N LEU A 489 7.79 -12.12 -11.16
CA LEU A 489 9.17 -12.44 -10.73
C LEU A 489 9.20 -13.14 -9.38
N ALA A 490 8.35 -12.74 -8.43
CA ALA A 490 8.24 -13.40 -7.13
C ALA A 490 7.78 -14.85 -7.28
N TRP A 491 6.76 -15.10 -8.11
CA TRP A 491 6.28 -16.45 -8.38
C TRP A 491 7.34 -17.28 -9.11
N LEU A 492 8.03 -16.72 -10.11
CA LEU A 492 9.13 -17.39 -10.80
C LEU A 492 10.28 -17.76 -9.85
N THR A 493 10.60 -16.94 -8.89
CA THR A 493 11.71 -17.18 -7.92
C THR A 493 11.28 -17.97 -6.68
N GLU A 494 10.08 -18.56 -6.67
CA GLU A 494 9.51 -19.31 -5.53
C GLU A 494 9.38 -18.51 -4.23
N ASN A 495 9.38 -17.21 -4.33
CA ASN A 495 9.10 -16.33 -3.20
C ASN A 495 7.59 -16.05 -3.12
N GLU A 496 6.81 -17.10 -2.97
CA GLU A 496 5.33 -17.02 -2.99
C GLU A 496 4.78 -16.12 -1.87
N ASP A 497 5.51 -15.98 -0.77
CA ASP A 497 5.20 -15.05 0.31
C ASP A 497 5.22 -13.56 -0.14
N LEU A 498 5.84 -13.27 -1.28
CA LEU A 498 5.90 -11.93 -1.89
C LEU A 498 4.79 -11.67 -2.89
N VAL A 499 4.12 -12.72 -3.33
CA VAL A 499 3.03 -12.61 -4.30
C VAL A 499 1.79 -12.11 -3.56
N GLY A 500 1.51 -10.86 -3.68
CA GLY A 500 0.34 -10.22 -3.08
C GLY A 500 0.16 -8.84 -3.68
N VAL A 501 -1.07 -8.37 -3.73
CA VAL A 501 -1.33 -6.99 -4.11
C VAL A 501 -0.70 -6.11 -3.04
N ARG A 502 0.40 -5.49 -3.42
CA ARG A 502 0.96 -4.41 -2.61
C ARG A 502 -0.13 -3.35 -2.53
N PRO A 503 -0.53 -2.92 -1.32
CA PRO A 503 -1.53 -1.87 -1.23
C PRO A 503 -1.04 -0.72 -2.09
N ALA A 504 -1.84 -0.36 -3.09
CA ALA A 504 -1.61 0.86 -3.84
C ALA A 504 -1.34 1.94 -2.81
N ARG A 505 -0.35 2.78 -3.04
CA ARG A 505 -0.12 3.97 -2.23
C ARG A 505 -1.43 4.73 -2.20
N GLN A 506 -2.31 4.39 -1.26
CA GLN A 506 -3.51 5.16 -1.01
C GLN A 506 -3.00 6.47 -0.44
N GLU A 507 -2.72 7.40 -1.31
CA GLU A 507 -2.87 8.80 -0.97
C GLU A 507 -4.34 8.90 -0.59
N ASP A 508 -4.64 8.83 0.73
CA ASP A 508 -5.94 9.25 1.20
C ASP A 508 -6.10 10.67 0.66
N PRO A 509 -7.03 10.90 -0.26
CA PRO A 509 -7.20 12.25 -0.76
C PRO A 509 -7.42 13.12 0.48
N PRO A 510 -6.67 14.21 0.65
CA PRO A 510 -6.88 15.09 1.78
C PRO A 510 -8.37 15.38 1.80
N LEU A 511 -9.00 15.26 2.96
CA LEU A 511 -10.42 15.49 3.13
C LEU A 511 -10.70 16.91 2.63
N GLN A 512 -11.00 17.03 1.34
CA GLN A 512 -11.34 18.29 0.70
C GLN A 512 -12.80 18.55 1.04
N LEU A 513 -12.98 19.09 2.24
CA LEU A 513 -14.27 19.64 2.62
C LEU A 513 -14.53 20.82 1.71
N THR A 514 -15.65 20.81 1.01
CA THR A 514 -16.12 22.01 0.32
C THR A 514 -16.41 23.08 1.38
N VAL A 515 -16.28 24.34 1.01
CA VAL A 515 -16.56 25.49 1.92
C VAL A 515 -17.93 25.36 2.58
N ASN A 516 -18.88 24.71 1.92
CA ASN A 516 -20.23 24.48 2.46
C ASN A 516 -20.24 23.36 3.52
N GLU A 517 -19.46 22.30 3.35
CA GLU A 517 -19.33 21.22 4.34
C GLU A 517 -18.58 21.70 5.58
N GLU A 518 -17.52 22.46 5.42
CA GLU A 518 -16.78 23.07 6.51
C GLU A 518 -17.67 24.00 7.35
N ARG A 519 -18.48 24.85 6.68
CA ARG A 519 -19.49 25.67 7.33
C ARG A 519 -20.58 24.83 8.00
N ALA A 520 -21.06 23.78 7.35
CA ALA A 520 -22.08 22.90 7.94
C ALA A 520 -21.56 22.22 9.22
N ILE A 521 -20.32 21.70 9.21
CA ILE A 521 -19.70 21.10 10.40
C ILE A 521 -19.55 22.14 11.51
N ALA A 522 -19.07 23.35 11.20
CA ALA A 522 -18.96 24.43 12.17
C ALA A 522 -20.33 24.81 12.76
N TRP A 523 -21.36 24.95 11.94
CA TRP A 523 -22.71 25.25 12.38
C TRP A 523 -23.33 24.13 13.23
N ILE A 524 -23.17 22.86 12.83
CA ILE A 524 -23.66 21.70 13.59
C ILE A 524 -22.97 21.64 14.97
N THR A 525 -21.67 21.89 15.01
CA THR A 525 -20.90 21.86 16.28
C THR A 525 -21.35 22.99 17.22
N ILE A 526 -21.51 24.21 16.70
CA ILE A 526 -21.89 25.37 17.50
C ILE A 526 -23.37 25.28 17.89
N LEU A 527 -24.28 25.09 16.93
CA LEU A 527 -25.72 25.05 17.19
C LEU A 527 -26.15 23.80 17.96
N GLY A 528 -25.50 22.64 17.71
CA GLY A 528 -25.78 21.39 18.41
C GLY A 528 -25.51 21.51 19.91
N ALA A 529 -24.43 22.15 20.29
CA ALA A 529 -24.11 22.41 21.69
C ALA A 529 -25.16 23.36 22.36
N PHE A 530 -25.54 24.43 21.65
CA PHE A 530 -26.59 25.36 22.14
C PHE A 530 -27.96 24.69 22.25
N GLN A 531 -28.36 23.91 21.26
CA GLN A 531 -29.63 23.19 21.26
C GLN A 531 -29.71 22.16 22.38
N THR A 532 -28.63 21.43 22.67
CA THR A 532 -28.59 20.48 23.78
C THR A 532 -28.78 21.18 25.14
N ILE A 533 -28.17 22.33 25.33
CA ILE A 533 -28.32 23.14 26.55
C ILE A 533 -29.78 23.63 26.69
N ILE A 534 -30.38 24.12 25.60
CA ILE A 534 -31.78 24.60 25.60
C ILE A 534 -32.74 23.43 25.89
N ILE A 535 -32.55 22.27 25.28
CA ILE A 535 -33.37 21.08 25.51
C ILE A 535 -33.31 20.65 26.99
N ILE A 536 -32.10 20.61 27.57
CA ILE A 536 -31.91 20.28 28.99
C ILE A 536 -32.59 21.33 29.88
N ALA A 537 -32.49 22.61 29.53
CA ALA A 537 -33.15 23.70 30.29
C ALA A 537 -34.68 23.60 30.23
N ILE A 538 -35.24 23.32 29.04
CA ILE A 538 -36.68 23.13 28.86
C ILE A 538 -37.16 21.86 29.59
N ALA A 539 -36.42 20.74 29.46
CA ALA A 539 -36.77 19.51 30.17
C ALA A 539 -36.76 19.68 31.69
N THR A 540 -35.74 20.35 32.22
CA THR A 540 -35.69 20.66 33.68
C THR A 540 -36.79 21.60 34.11
N PHE A 541 -37.15 22.58 33.27
CA PHE A 541 -38.28 23.47 33.55
C PHE A 541 -39.62 22.72 33.52
N ALA A 542 -39.84 21.87 32.51
CA ALA A 542 -41.07 21.07 32.38
C ALA A 542 -41.23 20.07 33.55
N LEU A 543 -40.14 19.39 33.95
CA LEU A 543 -40.13 18.49 35.10
C LEU A 543 -40.46 19.22 36.40
N ARG A 544 -39.91 20.43 36.62
CA ARG A 544 -40.23 21.23 37.81
C ARG A 544 -41.69 21.69 37.85
N ARG A 545 -42.32 21.96 36.68
CA ARG A 545 -43.72 22.37 36.59
C ARG A 545 -44.69 21.21 36.87
N LYS A 546 -44.27 19.96 36.70
CA LYS A 546 -45.07 18.77 36.94
C LYS A 546 -45.11 18.34 38.43
N TYR A 547 -44.19 18.86 39.24
CA TYR A 547 -44.07 18.59 40.67
C TYR A 547 -44.42 19.81 41.55
N GLN A 548 -44.94 20.89 40.98
CA GLN A 548 -45.71 21.96 41.66
C GLN A 548 -47.21 21.73 41.37
#